data_1da4fed25c086be6ef35454dec4b41ea
#
_entry.id   1da4fed25c086be6ef35454dec4b41ea
#
_cell.length_a   1.000
_cell.length_b   1.000
_cell.length_c   1.000
_cell.angle_alpha   90.00
_cell.angle_beta   90.00
_cell.angle_gamma   90.00
#
_symmetry.space_group_name_H-M   'P 1'
#
loop_
_entity.id
_entity.type
_entity.pdbx_description
1 polymer ?
#
loop_
_entity_poly.entity_id
_entity_poly.type
_entity_poly.pdbx_seq_one_letter_code
_entity_poly.pdbx_strand_id
1 'polypeptide(L)'
;MATGNGSFTNRNGLMVLVLAILVVAGIGQVVLAGEAKRLPEWDKTVDAAKKEGKVVIAIPPSNELRKELETLLKQKFGIEAELVAAPGPKNASRIAAERQAGVNYFDAIICGTGTAKGLTHDGMLEPMESVWILAEVKDPKQWWGGHIWEDNISTHKFLYSFFADVSTQNAWFNTTLAKAEDFRSFDDYLNPKWKGKIGFADPRVPGSGQGIWSFMWDIKGEEFLKKLAQQELFLSRDSRQLADALAKAKVAVAFGLGRVPVSPFVDAGLPLKPVPAPKEGLPASNGFGVLGVIKNPPHPNATKVFVNWFLSKEGQDWYGRTLENGTRRLDVETRWLKELGINAAKDTITVQEYNRVRNHLEDKYTKVRLPAGKFAETILQ
;
A
#
# COMPACT_ATOMS: atom_id res chain seq x y z
N MET A 1 81.35 28.50 -32.92
CA MET A 1 82.43 27.49 -32.68
C MET A 1 81.87 26.27 -32.00
N ALA A 2 82.04 25.14 -32.59
CA ALA A 2 82.05 23.77 -32.09
C ALA A 2 80.74 23.26 -31.44
N THR A 3 79.93 22.50 -32.09
CA THR A 3 79.90 21.07 -32.45
C THR A 3 79.92 20.11 -31.26
N GLY A 4 78.92 19.28 -31.14
CA GLY A 4 78.84 18.13 -30.25
C GLY A 4 77.57 17.30 -30.50
N ASN A 5 77.68 16.39 -31.49
CA ASN A 5 76.70 15.31 -31.70
C ASN A 5 76.72 14.31 -30.53
N GLY A 6 75.60 13.89 -30.03
CA GLY A 6 75.45 12.77 -29.11
C GLY A 6 74.16 12.02 -29.41
N SER A 7 74.31 10.92 -30.15
CA SER A 7 73.29 9.91 -30.41
C SER A 7 72.84 9.23 -29.11
N PHE A 8 71.53 9.29 -28.77
CA PHE A 8 70.93 8.41 -27.76
C PHE A 8 69.94 7.44 -28.41
N THR A 9 70.33 6.22 -28.41
CA THR A 9 69.58 5.07 -28.86
C THR A 9 68.32 4.85 -28.01
N ASN A 10 67.23 4.77 -28.70
CA ASN A 10 65.87 4.56 -28.21
C ASN A 10 65.70 3.09 -27.77
N ARG A 11 65.67 2.84 -26.43
CA ARG A 11 65.42 1.51 -25.83
C ARG A 11 64.10 1.43 -25.06
N ASN A 12 63.20 2.42 -25.19
CA ASN A 12 61.94 2.44 -24.47
C ASN A 12 60.71 2.14 -25.28
N GLY A 13 60.87 1.71 -26.56
CA GLY A 13 59.75 1.43 -27.47
C GLY A 13 59.03 0.08 -27.31
N LEU A 14 59.61 -0.86 -26.51
CA LEU A 14 59.11 -2.25 -26.45
C LEU A 14 58.32 -2.57 -25.16
N MET A 15 58.36 -1.67 -24.18
CA MET A 15 57.69 -1.93 -22.90
C MET A 15 56.27 -1.31 -22.80
N VAL A 16 55.91 -0.43 -23.73
CA VAL A 16 54.60 0.22 -23.76
C VAL A 16 53.53 -0.61 -24.53
N LEU A 17 53.97 -1.54 -25.42
CA LEU A 17 53.02 -2.35 -26.21
C LEU A 17 52.51 -3.58 -25.43
N VAL A 18 53.17 -4.03 -24.38
CA VAL A 18 52.76 -5.21 -23.60
C VAL A 18 51.78 -4.83 -22.49
N LEU A 19 51.77 -3.56 -22.02
CA LEU A 19 50.79 -3.11 -20.99
C LEU A 19 49.40 -2.76 -21.62
N ALA A 20 49.34 -2.41 -22.90
CA ALA A 20 48.07 -2.06 -23.53
C ALA A 20 47.20 -3.29 -23.90
N ILE A 21 47.81 -4.47 -24.04
CA ILE A 21 47.07 -5.71 -24.38
C ILE A 21 46.46 -6.36 -23.13
N LEU A 22 46.99 -6.13 -21.92
CA LEU A 22 46.44 -6.66 -20.65
C LEU A 22 45.27 -5.86 -20.08
N VAL A 23 45.08 -4.59 -20.48
CA VAL A 23 43.94 -3.76 -20.05
C VAL A 23 42.68 -4.01 -20.89
N VAL A 24 42.81 -4.48 -22.13
CA VAL A 24 41.67 -4.78 -23.02
C VAL A 24 41.05 -6.16 -22.70
N ALA A 25 41.81 -7.09 -22.12
CA ALA A 25 41.28 -8.40 -21.70
C ALA A 25 40.51 -8.36 -20.33
N GLY A 26 40.70 -7.29 -19.55
CA GLY A 26 40.04 -7.12 -18.25
C GLY A 26 38.65 -6.43 -18.28
N ILE A 27 38.31 -5.77 -19.39
CA ILE A 27 37.05 -5.04 -19.53
C ILE A 27 35.94 -5.92 -20.15
N GLY A 28 36.30 -7.06 -20.74
CA GLY A 28 35.38 -8.00 -21.38
C GLY A 28 34.63 -8.96 -20.45
N GLN A 29 34.89 -8.97 -19.10
CA GLN A 29 34.28 -9.91 -18.16
C GLN A 29 33.35 -9.28 -17.12
N VAL A 30 33.07 -7.97 -17.20
CA VAL A 30 32.20 -7.30 -16.21
C VAL A 30 30.73 -7.11 -16.71
N VAL A 31 30.40 -7.54 -17.93
CA VAL A 31 29.06 -7.34 -18.52
C VAL A 31 28.20 -8.62 -18.57
N LEU A 32 28.66 -9.74 -17.99
CA LEU A 32 27.89 -11.01 -18.01
C LEU A 32 27.40 -11.49 -16.62
N ALA A 33 27.24 -10.58 -15.66
CA ALA A 33 26.60 -10.89 -14.40
C ALA A 33 25.20 -10.25 -14.38
N GLY A 34 24.20 -10.92 -14.97
CA GLY A 34 22.84 -10.44 -14.84
C GLY A 34 21.81 -10.89 -15.87
N GLU A 35 22.06 -11.87 -16.71
CA GLU A 35 20.95 -12.57 -17.35
C GLU A 35 20.31 -13.49 -16.31
N ALA A 36 19.35 -12.95 -15.54
CA ALA A 36 18.41 -13.76 -14.79
C ALA A 36 17.85 -14.80 -15.76
N LYS A 37 18.06 -16.07 -15.43
CA LYS A 37 17.60 -17.23 -16.19
C LYS A 37 16.13 -17.02 -16.51
N ARG A 38 15.79 -16.54 -17.72
CA ARG A 38 14.41 -16.34 -18.15
C ARG A 38 13.71 -17.68 -18.00
N LEU A 39 12.60 -17.68 -17.29
CA LEU A 39 11.79 -18.89 -17.14
C LEU A 39 10.99 -19.05 -18.44
N PRO A 40 11.10 -20.19 -19.16
CA PRO A 40 10.36 -20.40 -20.41
C PRO A 40 8.84 -20.19 -20.26
N GLU A 41 8.31 -20.51 -19.09
CA GLU A 41 6.90 -20.28 -18.75
C GLU A 41 6.56 -18.79 -18.70
N TRP A 42 7.45 -17.96 -18.16
CA TRP A 42 7.24 -16.52 -18.08
C TRP A 42 7.20 -15.89 -19.47
N ASP A 43 8.19 -16.18 -20.33
CA ASP A 43 8.25 -15.64 -21.69
C ASP A 43 7.03 -16.06 -22.52
N LYS A 44 6.62 -17.33 -22.43
CA LYS A 44 5.41 -17.85 -23.07
C LYS A 44 4.15 -17.12 -22.57
N THR A 45 4.07 -16.83 -21.27
CA THR A 45 2.93 -16.11 -20.69
C THR A 45 2.90 -14.67 -21.16
N VAL A 46 4.04 -13.98 -21.22
CA VAL A 46 4.15 -12.62 -21.75
C VAL A 46 3.71 -12.56 -23.21
N ASP A 47 4.13 -13.52 -24.04
CA ASP A 47 3.72 -13.56 -25.45
C ASP A 47 2.23 -13.87 -25.64
N ALA A 48 1.64 -14.69 -24.78
CA ALA A 48 0.21 -14.92 -24.76
C ALA A 48 -0.56 -13.68 -24.29
N ALA A 49 -0.06 -12.98 -23.26
CA ALA A 49 -0.63 -11.75 -22.76
C ALA A 49 -0.63 -10.61 -23.80
N LYS A 50 0.44 -10.51 -24.63
CA LYS A 50 0.47 -9.57 -25.75
C LYS A 50 -0.62 -9.86 -26.78
N LYS A 51 -0.98 -11.13 -26.99
CA LYS A 51 -2.07 -11.53 -27.89
C LYS A 51 -3.44 -11.22 -27.30
N GLU A 52 -3.62 -11.34 -25.98
CA GLU A 52 -4.81 -10.85 -25.27
C GLU A 52 -4.89 -9.32 -25.33
N GLY A 53 -3.76 -8.63 -25.35
CA GLY A 53 -3.60 -7.20 -25.61
C GLY A 53 -4.00 -6.27 -24.47
N LYS A 54 -4.72 -6.76 -23.45
CA LYS A 54 -5.37 -5.92 -22.44
C LYS A 54 -5.40 -6.60 -21.07
N VAL A 55 -5.45 -5.79 -20.00
CA VAL A 55 -5.79 -6.19 -18.63
C VAL A 55 -6.68 -5.13 -17.99
N VAL A 56 -7.73 -5.52 -17.29
CA VAL A 56 -8.68 -4.62 -16.61
C VAL A 56 -8.54 -4.74 -15.11
N ILE A 57 -8.14 -3.65 -14.45
CA ILE A 57 -7.83 -3.66 -13.03
C ILE A 57 -8.65 -2.61 -12.29
N ALA A 58 -9.38 -3.03 -11.26
CA ALA A 58 -10.00 -2.12 -10.31
C ALA A 58 -8.92 -1.60 -9.34
N ILE A 59 -8.77 -0.29 -9.24
CA ILE A 59 -7.72 0.35 -8.42
C ILE A 59 -8.31 1.39 -7.46
N PRO A 60 -7.56 1.78 -6.40
CA PRO A 60 -7.90 2.95 -5.58
C PRO A 60 -8.01 4.22 -6.42
N PRO A 61 -8.76 5.23 -5.94
CA PRO A 61 -8.88 6.52 -6.64
C PRO A 61 -7.55 7.30 -6.57
N SER A 62 -6.66 7.05 -7.52
CA SER A 62 -5.41 7.78 -7.72
C SER A 62 -5.18 8.02 -9.21
N ASN A 63 -5.03 9.28 -9.60
CA ASN A 63 -4.73 9.66 -10.97
C ASN A 63 -3.29 9.29 -11.36
N GLU A 64 -2.36 9.40 -10.42
CA GLU A 64 -0.94 9.05 -10.62
C GLU A 64 -0.80 7.56 -10.85
N LEU A 65 -1.33 6.74 -9.94
CA LEU A 65 -1.34 5.28 -10.08
C LEU A 65 -1.90 4.85 -11.44
N ARG A 66 -3.02 5.45 -11.85
CA ARG A 66 -3.65 5.16 -13.13
C ARG A 66 -2.71 5.47 -14.30
N LYS A 67 -2.25 6.71 -14.40
CA LYS A 67 -1.42 7.19 -15.52
C LYS A 67 -0.10 6.43 -15.63
N GLU A 68 0.56 6.18 -14.51
CA GLU A 68 1.85 5.51 -14.48
C GLU A 68 1.71 4.03 -14.84
N LEU A 69 0.71 3.32 -14.28
CA LEU A 69 0.51 1.89 -14.53
C LEU A 69 0.12 1.60 -15.98
N GLU A 70 -0.77 2.44 -16.57
CA GLU A 70 -1.14 2.36 -17.99
C GLU A 70 0.13 2.45 -18.89
N THR A 71 0.96 3.45 -18.62
CA THR A 71 2.19 3.69 -19.38
C THR A 71 3.18 2.53 -19.23
N LEU A 72 3.38 2.08 -17.99
CA LEU A 72 4.38 1.08 -17.64
C LEU A 72 4.06 -0.29 -18.27
N LEU A 73 2.81 -0.77 -18.13
CA LEU A 73 2.40 -2.07 -18.69
C LEU A 73 2.47 -2.06 -20.23
N LYS A 74 2.14 -0.94 -20.86
CA LYS A 74 2.27 -0.79 -22.32
C LYS A 74 3.72 -0.82 -22.76
N GLN A 75 4.60 -0.06 -22.11
CA GLN A 75 6.01 0.01 -22.48
C GLN A 75 6.76 -1.30 -22.21
N LYS A 76 6.49 -1.92 -21.06
CA LYS A 76 7.26 -3.09 -20.63
C LYS A 76 6.78 -4.40 -21.26
N PHE A 77 5.48 -4.56 -21.38
CA PHE A 77 4.88 -5.83 -21.80
C PHE A 77 4.04 -5.73 -23.08
N GLY A 78 3.81 -4.53 -23.60
CA GLY A 78 2.93 -4.34 -24.77
C GLY A 78 1.45 -4.55 -24.48
N ILE A 79 1.04 -4.54 -23.22
CA ILE A 79 -0.32 -4.79 -22.75
C ILE A 79 -1.00 -3.45 -22.43
N GLU A 80 -2.20 -3.23 -22.91
CA GLU A 80 -3.03 -2.10 -22.49
C GLU A 80 -3.61 -2.37 -21.09
N ALA A 81 -3.42 -1.45 -20.16
CA ALA A 81 -4.07 -1.50 -18.86
C ALA A 81 -5.30 -0.59 -18.87
N GLU A 82 -6.48 -1.16 -18.68
CA GLU A 82 -7.68 -0.39 -18.39
C GLU A 82 -7.88 -0.34 -16.88
N LEU A 83 -7.73 0.87 -16.32
CA LEU A 83 -7.74 1.05 -14.86
C LEU A 83 -9.01 1.75 -14.42
N VAL A 84 -9.82 1.03 -13.64
CA VAL A 84 -11.07 1.55 -13.07
C VAL A 84 -10.79 2.11 -11.69
N ALA A 85 -10.50 3.41 -11.63
CA ALA A 85 -10.20 4.13 -10.39
C ALA A 85 -11.49 4.55 -9.68
N ALA A 86 -11.81 3.91 -8.55
CA ALA A 86 -12.98 4.26 -7.74
C ALA A 86 -12.78 3.83 -6.28
N PRO A 87 -13.57 4.41 -5.33
CA PRO A 87 -13.61 3.90 -3.96
C PRO A 87 -13.87 2.39 -3.94
N GLY A 88 -13.15 1.68 -3.07
CA GLY A 88 -13.18 0.22 -3.01
C GLY A 88 -14.59 -0.39 -2.98
N PRO A 89 -15.51 0.06 -2.10
CA PRO A 89 -16.89 -0.46 -2.08
C PRO A 89 -17.63 -0.30 -3.41
N LYS A 90 -17.37 0.80 -4.13
CA LYS A 90 -17.98 1.02 -5.47
C LYS A 90 -17.44 0.02 -6.50
N ASN A 91 -16.13 -0.23 -6.51
CA ASN A 91 -15.52 -1.23 -7.37
C ASN A 91 -16.06 -2.63 -7.05
N ALA A 92 -16.10 -3.01 -5.76
CA ALA A 92 -16.64 -4.31 -5.35
C ALA A 92 -18.11 -4.51 -5.77
N SER A 93 -18.96 -3.50 -5.53
CA SER A 93 -20.37 -3.55 -5.94
C SER A 93 -20.53 -3.67 -7.46
N ARG A 94 -19.69 -2.98 -8.23
CA ARG A 94 -19.68 -3.07 -9.69
C ARG A 94 -19.26 -4.47 -10.16
N ILE A 95 -18.18 -5.02 -9.62
CA ILE A 95 -17.72 -6.38 -9.93
C ILE A 95 -18.86 -7.39 -9.63
N ALA A 96 -19.51 -7.27 -8.46
CA ALA A 96 -20.61 -8.14 -8.07
C ALA A 96 -21.79 -8.06 -9.04
N ALA A 97 -22.21 -6.85 -9.40
CA ALA A 97 -23.34 -6.62 -10.31
C ALA A 97 -23.06 -7.17 -11.73
N GLU A 98 -21.85 -6.92 -12.25
CA GLU A 98 -21.45 -7.43 -13.58
C GLU A 98 -21.42 -8.97 -13.60
N ARG A 99 -20.87 -9.59 -12.56
CA ARG A 99 -20.86 -11.05 -12.39
C ARG A 99 -22.27 -11.64 -12.32
N GLN A 100 -23.17 -11.04 -11.57
CA GLN A 100 -24.58 -11.45 -11.51
C GLN A 100 -25.28 -11.36 -12.86
N ALA A 101 -24.87 -10.38 -13.68
CA ALA A 101 -25.35 -10.23 -15.07
C ALA A 101 -24.64 -11.16 -16.07
N GLY A 102 -23.75 -12.07 -15.61
CA GLY A 102 -23.00 -12.98 -16.47
C GLY A 102 -21.82 -12.31 -17.21
N VAL A 103 -21.43 -11.09 -16.82
CA VAL A 103 -20.35 -10.34 -17.44
C VAL A 103 -19.06 -10.54 -16.64
N ASN A 104 -17.99 -10.99 -17.31
CA ASN A 104 -16.64 -11.01 -16.77
C ASN A 104 -15.86 -9.84 -17.38
N TYR A 105 -15.74 -8.73 -16.64
CA TYR A 105 -15.07 -7.54 -17.14
C TYR A 105 -13.72 -7.31 -16.48
N PHE A 106 -13.63 -7.51 -15.19
CA PHE A 106 -12.41 -7.28 -14.42
C PHE A 106 -11.51 -8.51 -14.36
N ASP A 107 -10.19 -8.28 -14.40
CA ASP A 107 -9.14 -9.28 -14.22
C ASP A 107 -8.64 -9.33 -12.77
N ALA A 108 -8.40 -8.17 -12.18
CA ALA A 108 -7.85 -8.06 -10.83
C ALA A 108 -8.38 -6.84 -10.08
N ILE A 109 -8.20 -6.84 -8.76
CA ILE A 109 -8.52 -5.70 -7.89
C ILE A 109 -7.38 -5.42 -6.91
N ILE A 110 -7.00 -4.14 -6.80
CA ILE A 110 -6.17 -3.60 -5.72
C ILE A 110 -7.09 -2.77 -4.82
N CYS A 111 -7.17 -3.12 -3.54
CA CYS A 111 -8.08 -2.45 -2.61
C CYS A 111 -7.65 -2.65 -1.15
N GLY A 112 -8.44 -2.12 -0.22
CA GLY A 112 -8.33 -2.45 1.20
C GLY A 112 -9.10 -3.73 1.55
N THR A 113 -8.69 -4.42 2.60
CA THR A 113 -9.25 -5.71 3.04
C THR A 113 -10.77 -5.68 3.22
N GLY A 114 -11.30 -4.62 3.84
CA GLY A 114 -12.76 -4.52 4.08
C GLY A 114 -13.60 -4.55 2.81
N THR A 115 -13.05 -4.04 1.70
CA THR A 115 -13.70 -4.09 0.39
C THR A 115 -13.64 -5.48 -0.23
N ALA A 116 -12.45 -6.09 -0.20
CA ALA A 116 -12.20 -7.36 -0.88
C ALA A 116 -12.95 -8.53 -0.23
N LYS A 117 -13.27 -8.46 1.07
CA LYS A 117 -13.96 -9.54 1.79
C LYS A 117 -15.34 -9.87 1.24
N GLY A 118 -16.10 -8.88 0.78
CA GLY A 118 -17.37 -9.14 0.12
C GLY A 118 -17.22 -10.05 -1.09
N LEU A 119 -16.16 -9.86 -1.87
CA LEU A 119 -15.87 -10.65 -3.06
C LEU A 119 -15.47 -12.11 -2.75
N THR A 120 -14.85 -12.36 -1.58
CA THR A 120 -14.50 -13.73 -1.17
C THR A 120 -15.72 -14.57 -0.81
N HIS A 121 -16.67 -13.98 -0.07
CA HIS A 121 -17.90 -14.67 0.34
C HIS A 121 -18.78 -15.04 -0.85
N ASP A 122 -18.76 -14.24 -1.88
CA ASP A 122 -19.59 -14.47 -3.09
C ASP A 122 -18.89 -15.38 -4.12
N GLY A 123 -17.72 -15.94 -3.79
CA GLY A 123 -16.97 -16.84 -4.67
C GLY A 123 -16.49 -16.17 -5.96
N MET A 124 -16.20 -14.87 -5.90
CA MET A 124 -15.83 -14.03 -7.05
C MET A 124 -14.34 -13.95 -7.32
N LEU A 125 -13.51 -14.59 -6.51
CA LEU A 125 -12.05 -14.55 -6.61
C LEU A 125 -11.45 -15.91 -6.95
N GLU A 126 -10.27 -15.87 -7.58
CA GLU A 126 -9.40 -17.03 -7.81
C GLU A 126 -8.35 -17.15 -6.70
N PRO A 127 -7.88 -18.36 -6.34
CA PRO A 127 -6.71 -18.53 -5.51
C PRO A 127 -5.49 -17.84 -6.13
N MET A 128 -4.89 -16.91 -5.40
CA MET A 128 -3.78 -16.09 -5.89
C MET A 128 -2.57 -16.93 -6.33
N GLU A 129 -2.26 -18.02 -5.63
CA GLU A 129 -1.14 -18.91 -5.95
C GLU A 129 -1.26 -19.55 -7.33
N SER A 130 -2.48 -19.68 -7.88
CA SER A 130 -2.72 -20.25 -9.22
C SER A 130 -2.16 -19.40 -10.37
N VAL A 131 -1.92 -18.12 -10.12
CA VAL A 131 -1.41 -17.18 -11.12
C VAL A 131 0.07 -16.85 -10.95
N TRP A 132 0.74 -17.35 -9.90
CA TRP A 132 2.15 -17.08 -9.65
C TRP A 132 3.08 -17.90 -10.54
N ILE A 133 4.05 -17.25 -11.17
CA ILE A 133 5.05 -17.85 -12.06
C ILE A 133 6.46 -17.61 -11.53
N LEU A 134 6.80 -16.35 -11.19
CA LEU A 134 8.14 -15.94 -10.82
C LEU A 134 8.55 -16.53 -9.46
N ALA A 135 9.76 -17.09 -9.39
CA ALA A 135 10.31 -17.69 -8.18
C ALA A 135 10.37 -16.67 -7.02
N GLU A 136 10.73 -15.42 -7.31
CA GLU A 136 10.78 -14.35 -6.30
C GLU A 136 9.40 -13.97 -5.73
N VAL A 137 8.32 -14.21 -6.48
CA VAL A 137 6.94 -14.01 -5.99
C VAL A 137 6.49 -15.18 -5.13
N LYS A 138 6.85 -16.40 -5.54
CA LYS A 138 6.53 -17.65 -4.82
C LYS A 138 7.30 -17.82 -3.51
N ASP A 139 8.49 -17.20 -3.38
CA ASP A 139 9.35 -17.38 -2.21
C ASP A 139 8.86 -16.53 -1.02
N PRO A 140 8.31 -17.17 0.05
CA PRO A 140 7.87 -16.45 1.24
C PRO A 140 9.01 -15.73 1.97
N LYS A 141 10.28 -16.11 1.75
CA LYS A 141 11.44 -15.47 2.35
C LYS A 141 11.71 -14.05 1.82
N GLN A 142 11.14 -13.70 0.68
CA GLN A 142 11.20 -12.33 0.14
C GLN A 142 10.24 -11.37 0.86
N TRP A 143 9.37 -11.89 1.72
CA TRP A 143 8.30 -11.13 2.34
C TRP A 143 8.42 -11.12 3.86
N TRP A 144 8.34 -9.95 4.45
CA TRP A 144 8.26 -9.81 5.89
C TRP A 144 6.99 -10.51 6.42
N GLY A 145 7.18 -11.46 7.32
CA GLY A 145 6.13 -12.33 7.81
C GLY A 145 5.69 -13.44 6.86
N GLY A 146 6.45 -13.68 5.79
CA GLY A 146 6.09 -14.64 4.76
C GLY A 146 4.89 -14.19 3.92
N HIS A 147 4.17 -15.15 3.33
CA HIS A 147 2.91 -14.85 2.64
C HIS A 147 1.80 -14.61 3.67
N ILE A 148 1.26 -13.39 3.70
CA ILE A 148 0.14 -13.02 4.57
C ILE A 148 -1.14 -12.93 3.73
N TRP A 149 -2.14 -13.66 4.18
CA TRP A 149 -3.47 -13.71 3.59
C TRP A 149 -4.46 -13.00 4.50
N GLU A 150 -5.37 -12.24 3.90
CA GLU A 150 -6.41 -11.53 4.66
C GLU A 150 -7.65 -12.41 4.91
N ASP A 151 -7.84 -13.45 4.10
CA ASP A 151 -8.91 -14.44 4.21
C ASP A 151 -8.47 -15.62 5.08
N ASN A 152 -8.22 -15.38 6.36
CA ASN A 152 -7.66 -16.36 7.29
C ASN A 152 -8.68 -17.40 7.82
N ILE A 153 -9.99 -17.15 7.71
CA ILE A 153 -11.03 -18.11 8.07
C ILE A 153 -11.29 -19.08 6.91
N SER A 154 -11.46 -18.54 5.70
CA SER A 154 -11.76 -19.31 4.51
C SER A 154 -10.57 -20.14 3.99
N THR A 155 -9.34 -19.71 4.31
CA THR A 155 -8.07 -20.38 3.94
C THR A 155 -7.88 -20.64 2.44
N HIS A 156 -8.63 -19.93 1.59
CA HIS A 156 -8.57 -20.09 0.13
C HIS A 156 -7.45 -19.32 -0.54
N LYS A 157 -6.75 -18.44 0.20
CA LYS A 157 -5.65 -17.63 -0.31
C LYS A 157 -6.05 -16.72 -1.48
N PHE A 158 -7.20 -16.11 -1.38
CA PHE A 158 -7.74 -15.18 -2.38
C PHE A 158 -7.16 -13.77 -2.26
N LEU A 159 -6.92 -13.31 -1.03
CA LEU A 159 -6.57 -11.93 -0.72
C LEU A 159 -5.14 -11.83 -0.20
N TYR A 160 -4.22 -11.48 -1.10
CA TYR A 160 -2.82 -11.33 -0.76
C TYR A 160 -2.53 -9.93 -0.21
N SER A 161 -2.03 -9.87 1.03
CA SER A 161 -1.58 -8.62 1.65
C SER A 161 -0.13 -8.36 1.28
N PHE A 162 0.14 -7.36 0.44
CA PHE A 162 1.48 -6.99 0.01
C PHE A 162 2.05 -5.77 0.73
N PHE A 163 1.24 -5.09 1.52
CA PHE A 163 1.56 -3.86 2.21
C PHE A 163 1.21 -3.93 3.70
N ALA A 164 1.99 -3.27 4.55
CA ALA A 164 1.69 -3.13 5.97
C ALA A 164 2.33 -1.86 6.54
N ASP A 165 1.52 -1.00 7.15
CA ASP A 165 1.94 0.16 7.91
C ASP A 165 1.54 0.05 9.37
N VAL A 166 2.35 0.64 10.23
CA VAL A 166 1.91 1.11 11.54
C VAL A 166 1.52 2.57 11.36
N SER A 167 0.23 2.81 11.28
CA SER A 167 -0.26 4.11 10.89
C SER A 167 -0.19 5.11 12.02
N THR A 168 0.87 5.92 12.05
CA THR A 168 0.91 7.16 12.81
C THR A 168 -0.02 8.22 12.22
N GLN A 169 -0.56 7.99 11.01
CA GLN A 169 -1.32 8.97 10.26
C GLN A 169 -2.82 8.65 10.13
N ASN A 170 -3.39 7.93 11.09
CA ASN A 170 -4.85 7.76 11.18
C ASN A 170 -5.55 8.93 11.87
N ALA A 171 -4.79 9.85 12.46
CA ALA A 171 -5.31 11.05 13.06
C ALA A 171 -4.34 12.22 12.85
N TRP A 172 -4.90 13.39 12.65
CA TRP A 172 -4.19 14.65 12.46
C TRP A 172 -4.75 15.71 13.37
N PHE A 173 -3.91 16.65 13.81
CA PHE A 173 -4.35 17.78 14.63
C PHE A 173 -3.88 19.12 14.06
N ASN A 174 -4.63 20.17 14.37
CA ASN A 174 -4.28 21.55 14.04
C ASN A 174 -3.47 22.15 15.17
N THR A 175 -2.23 22.54 14.91
CA THR A 175 -1.28 23.03 15.92
C THR A 175 -1.61 24.39 16.49
N THR A 176 -2.60 25.11 15.91
CA THR A 176 -3.12 26.35 16.50
C THR A 176 -4.13 26.09 17.62
N LEU A 177 -4.74 24.92 17.66
CA LEU A 177 -5.77 24.55 18.63
C LEU A 177 -5.32 23.52 19.67
N ALA A 178 -4.27 22.74 19.35
CA ALA A 178 -3.80 21.64 20.19
C ALA A 178 -2.28 21.46 20.07
N LYS A 179 -1.71 20.75 21.04
CA LYS A 179 -0.29 20.36 21.06
C LYS A 179 -0.18 18.84 21.04
N ALA A 180 0.97 18.32 20.64
CA ALA A 180 1.23 16.87 20.61
C ALA A 180 1.02 16.21 21.98
N GLU A 181 1.38 16.92 23.05
CA GLU A 181 1.27 16.47 24.46
C GLU A 181 -0.18 16.31 24.93
N ASP A 182 -1.14 16.90 24.23
CA ASP A 182 -2.58 16.77 24.51
C ASP A 182 -3.14 15.38 24.14
N PHE A 183 -2.36 14.52 23.45
CA PHE A 183 -2.83 13.27 22.85
C PHE A 183 -1.92 12.07 23.19
N ARG A 184 -1.62 11.88 24.47
CA ARG A 184 -0.75 10.77 24.94
C ARG A 184 -1.51 9.45 25.12
N SER A 185 -2.81 9.53 25.24
CA SER A 185 -3.72 8.41 25.47
C SER A 185 -5.06 8.65 24.79
N PHE A 186 -5.79 7.60 24.46
CA PHE A 186 -7.18 7.76 24.00
C PHE A 186 -8.08 8.43 25.07
N ASP A 187 -7.77 8.26 26.36
CA ASP A 187 -8.54 8.93 27.43
C ASP A 187 -8.45 10.45 27.35
N ASP A 188 -7.39 11.01 26.78
CA ASP A 188 -7.22 12.47 26.66
C ASP A 188 -8.30 13.13 25.78
N TYR A 189 -8.87 12.37 24.83
CA TYR A 189 -9.98 12.84 23.98
C TYR A 189 -11.31 12.97 24.71
N LEU A 190 -11.43 12.42 25.92
CA LEU A 190 -12.61 12.58 26.78
C LEU A 190 -12.60 13.89 27.58
N ASN A 191 -11.51 14.67 27.52
CA ASN A 191 -11.44 15.96 28.18
C ASN A 191 -12.50 16.91 27.61
N PRO A 192 -13.34 17.58 28.47
CA PRO A 192 -14.40 18.48 28.02
C PRO A 192 -13.93 19.62 27.06
N LYS A 193 -12.65 20.00 27.11
CA LYS A 193 -12.09 21.01 26.18
C LYS A 193 -12.22 20.62 24.71
N TRP A 194 -12.36 19.34 24.41
CA TRP A 194 -12.49 18.81 23.06
C TRP A 194 -13.93 18.67 22.58
N LYS A 195 -14.91 19.01 23.41
CA LYS A 195 -16.33 18.91 23.02
C LYS A 195 -16.61 19.77 21.77
N GLY A 196 -17.18 19.14 20.73
CA GLY A 196 -17.40 19.75 19.42
C GLY A 196 -16.12 20.06 18.62
N LYS A 197 -14.94 19.57 19.07
CA LYS A 197 -13.64 19.82 18.43
C LYS A 197 -12.95 18.56 17.87
N ILE A 198 -13.64 17.41 17.93
CA ILE A 198 -13.13 16.16 17.39
C ILE A 198 -13.84 15.86 16.08
N GLY A 199 -13.09 15.79 14.99
CA GLY A 199 -13.57 15.28 13.71
C GLY A 199 -13.37 13.76 13.63
N PHE A 200 -14.26 13.07 12.96
CA PHE A 200 -14.14 11.62 12.77
C PHE A 200 -14.68 11.20 11.41
N ALA A 201 -13.91 10.40 10.67
CA ALA A 201 -14.45 9.72 9.49
C ALA A 201 -15.56 8.77 9.95
N ASP A 202 -16.73 8.82 9.33
CA ASP A 202 -17.94 8.13 9.81
C ASP A 202 -17.69 6.63 10.04
N PRO A 203 -17.70 6.15 11.31
CA PRO A 203 -17.39 4.75 11.63
C PRO A 203 -18.52 3.77 11.28
N ARG A 204 -19.70 4.27 10.93
CA ARG A 204 -20.86 3.48 10.54
C ARG A 204 -20.71 2.86 9.13
N VAL A 205 -19.74 3.36 8.34
CA VAL A 205 -19.45 2.84 7.02
C VAL A 205 -18.06 2.20 6.96
N PRO A 206 -17.84 1.17 6.13
CA PRO A 206 -16.51 0.59 5.93
C PRO A 206 -15.49 1.64 5.50
N GLY A 207 -14.35 1.70 6.21
CA GLY A 207 -13.27 2.64 5.90
C GLY A 207 -12.31 2.84 7.06
N SER A 208 -11.48 3.88 6.97
CA SER A 208 -10.50 4.24 8.00
C SER A 208 -11.14 4.64 9.32
N GLY A 209 -12.29 5.33 9.28
CA GLY A 209 -13.05 5.68 10.48
C GLY A 209 -13.51 4.44 11.23
N GLN A 210 -14.13 3.46 10.56
CA GLN A 210 -14.50 2.20 11.18
C GLN A 210 -13.28 1.44 11.72
N GLY A 211 -12.15 1.52 11.02
CA GLY A 211 -10.90 0.89 11.45
C GLY A 211 -10.40 1.41 12.79
N ILE A 212 -10.27 2.73 12.95
CA ILE A 212 -9.80 3.32 14.21
C ILE A 212 -10.84 3.20 15.34
N TRP A 213 -12.12 3.34 15.02
CA TRP A 213 -13.23 3.15 15.97
C TRP A 213 -13.23 1.73 16.55
N SER A 214 -13.10 0.72 15.69
CA SER A 214 -13.05 -0.68 16.13
C SER A 214 -11.77 -1.01 16.91
N PHE A 215 -10.65 -0.35 16.61
CA PHE A 215 -9.44 -0.47 17.42
C PHE A 215 -9.65 0.10 18.82
N MET A 216 -10.26 1.28 18.93
CA MET A 216 -10.63 1.87 20.23
C MET A 216 -11.60 0.96 21.00
N TRP A 217 -12.57 0.33 20.32
CA TRP A 217 -13.44 -0.66 20.97
C TRP A 217 -12.66 -1.84 21.53
N ASP A 218 -11.79 -2.45 20.70
CA ASP A 218 -11.02 -3.65 21.09
C ASP A 218 -10.18 -3.42 22.35
N ILE A 219 -9.64 -2.21 22.52
CA ILE A 219 -8.73 -1.89 23.64
C ILE A 219 -9.33 -1.10 24.80
N LYS A 220 -10.39 -0.33 24.57
CA LYS A 220 -11.01 0.54 25.59
C LYS A 220 -12.45 0.13 25.94
N GLY A 221 -13.10 -0.70 25.10
CA GLY A 221 -14.47 -1.15 25.30
C GLY A 221 -15.54 -0.13 24.93
N GLU A 222 -16.80 -0.55 25.09
CA GLU A 222 -17.99 0.22 24.71
C GLU A 222 -18.19 1.50 25.51
N GLU A 223 -17.92 1.46 26.82
CA GLU A 223 -18.12 2.61 27.71
C GLU A 223 -17.21 3.80 27.33
N PHE A 224 -16.00 3.51 26.84
CA PHE A 224 -15.14 4.54 26.30
C PHE A 224 -15.77 5.19 25.05
N LEU A 225 -16.29 4.40 24.12
CA LEU A 225 -16.91 4.90 22.90
C LEU A 225 -18.19 5.69 23.16
N LYS A 226 -18.99 5.29 24.15
CA LYS A 226 -20.15 6.10 24.61
C LYS A 226 -19.72 7.48 25.09
N LYS A 227 -18.66 7.56 25.91
CA LYS A 227 -18.10 8.83 26.38
C LYS A 227 -17.50 9.66 25.24
N LEU A 228 -16.85 9.01 24.28
CA LEU A 228 -16.30 9.68 23.10
C LEU A 228 -17.42 10.25 22.21
N ALA A 229 -18.52 9.53 22.03
CA ALA A 229 -19.69 10.03 21.29
C ALA A 229 -20.30 11.28 21.96
N GLN A 230 -20.27 11.38 23.29
CA GLN A 230 -20.73 12.57 24.04
C GLN A 230 -19.86 13.81 23.81
N GLN A 231 -18.69 13.68 23.18
CA GLN A 231 -17.86 14.82 22.77
C GLN A 231 -18.43 15.56 21.54
N GLU A 232 -19.62 15.23 21.05
CA GLU A 232 -20.26 15.89 19.88
C GLU A 232 -19.34 15.87 18.64
N LEU A 233 -19.06 14.67 18.14
CA LEU A 233 -18.13 14.45 17.06
C LEU A 233 -18.61 15.11 15.75
N PHE A 234 -17.72 15.78 15.04
CA PHE A 234 -17.95 16.17 13.66
C PHE A 234 -17.73 14.96 12.74
N LEU A 235 -18.80 14.33 12.30
CA LEU A 235 -18.75 13.14 11.44
C LEU A 235 -18.75 13.53 9.97
N SER A 236 -17.89 12.86 9.16
CA SER A 236 -17.92 13.00 7.71
C SER A 236 -17.63 11.69 7.00
N ARG A 237 -18.35 11.42 5.91
CA ARG A 237 -18.07 10.33 4.94
C ARG A 237 -17.11 10.77 3.84
N ASP A 238 -16.83 12.06 3.75
CA ASP A 238 -15.90 12.64 2.82
C ASP A 238 -14.62 13.06 3.54
N SER A 239 -13.51 12.38 3.23
CA SER A 239 -12.20 12.66 3.82
C SER A 239 -11.67 14.06 3.49
N ARG A 240 -12.04 14.63 2.33
CA ARG A 240 -11.65 16.01 1.97
C ARG A 240 -12.40 17.02 2.83
N GLN A 241 -13.70 16.81 3.05
CA GLN A 241 -14.50 17.66 3.96
C GLN A 241 -13.95 17.61 5.38
N LEU A 242 -13.53 16.42 5.84
CA LEU A 242 -12.94 16.26 7.16
C LEU A 242 -11.56 16.96 7.26
N ALA A 243 -10.72 16.82 6.23
CA ALA A 243 -9.44 17.51 6.17
C ALA A 243 -9.59 19.03 6.09
N ASP A 244 -10.56 19.54 5.33
CA ASP A 244 -10.89 20.96 5.26
C ASP A 244 -11.36 21.52 6.61
N ALA A 245 -12.22 20.78 7.33
CA ALA A 245 -12.66 21.17 8.67
C ALA A 245 -11.50 21.26 9.66
N LEU A 246 -10.53 20.35 9.57
CA LEU A 246 -9.31 20.38 10.37
C LEU A 246 -8.40 21.56 9.97
N ALA A 247 -8.19 21.78 8.67
CA ALA A 247 -7.34 22.85 8.15
C ALA A 247 -7.88 24.25 8.53
N LYS A 248 -9.20 24.43 8.50
CA LYS A 248 -9.89 25.66 8.89
C LYS A 248 -10.09 25.80 10.41
N ALA A 249 -9.44 24.96 11.21
CA ALA A 249 -9.55 24.98 12.67
C ALA A 249 -11.01 24.86 13.20
N LYS A 250 -11.93 24.28 12.42
CA LYS A 250 -13.28 23.94 12.87
C LYS A 250 -13.23 22.82 13.92
N VAL A 251 -12.35 21.83 13.68
CA VAL A 251 -12.01 20.78 14.65
C VAL A 251 -10.53 20.87 15.02
N ALA A 252 -10.18 20.45 16.23
CA ALA A 252 -8.79 20.47 16.71
C ALA A 252 -8.02 19.21 16.32
N VAL A 253 -8.72 18.09 16.23
CA VAL A 253 -8.17 16.78 15.85
C VAL A 253 -9.19 16.05 14.99
N ALA A 254 -8.71 15.23 14.05
CA ALA A 254 -9.55 14.43 13.18
C ALA A 254 -9.00 13.01 13.03
N PHE A 255 -9.85 12.01 13.28
CA PHE A 255 -9.56 10.58 13.14
C PHE A 255 -10.01 10.00 11.81
N GLY A 256 -9.32 8.97 11.35
CA GLY A 256 -9.65 8.28 10.10
C GLY A 256 -9.21 9.04 8.85
N LEU A 257 -8.32 10.02 9.00
CA LEU A 257 -7.66 10.72 7.91
C LEU A 257 -6.30 10.11 7.64
N GLY A 258 -6.09 9.56 6.43
CA GLY A 258 -4.76 9.28 5.91
C GLY A 258 -4.06 10.54 5.41
N ARG A 259 -2.81 10.39 4.95
CA ARG A 259 -2.01 11.51 4.43
C ARG A 259 -2.63 12.16 3.19
N VAL A 260 -3.11 11.36 2.23
CA VAL A 260 -3.56 11.84 0.92
C VAL A 260 -4.57 13.00 0.98
N PRO A 261 -5.66 12.96 1.77
CA PRO A 261 -6.58 14.09 1.86
C PRO A 261 -6.01 15.29 2.63
N VAL A 262 -4.93 15.12 3.40
CA VAL A 262 -4.33 16.17 4.25
C VAL A 262 -3.13 16.82 3.57
N SER A 263 -2.37 16.10 2.74
CA SER A 263 -1.14 16.60 2.11
C SER A 263 -1.30 17.95 1.38
N PRO A 264 -2.38 18.23 0.62
CA PRO A 264 -2.50 19.53 -0.04
C PRO A 264 -2.50 20.71 0.93
N PHE A 265 -3.02 20.54 2.14
CA PHE A 265 -3.02 21.56 3.18
C PHE A 265 -1.66 21.71 3.86
N VAL A 266 -0.98 20.59 4.12
CA VAL A 266 0.37 20.56 4.68
C VAL A 266 1.36 21.19 3.71
N ASP A 267 1.29 20.83 2.43
CA ASP A 267 2.15 21.35 1.37
C ASP A 267 1.92 22.88 1.13
N ALA A 268 0.71 23.35 1.40
CA ALA A 268 0.38 24.78 1.41
C ALA A 268 0.81 25.50 2.72
N GLY A 269 1.50 24.82 3.64
CA GLY A 269 2.03 25.41 4.87
C GLY A 269 1.01 25.56 6.01
N LEU A 270 -0.17 24.93 5.93
CA LEU A 270 -1.13 24.99 7.03
C LEU A 270 -0.63 24.20 8.25
N PRO A 271 -1.01 24.61 9.47
CA PRO A 271 -0.47 24.12 10.73
C PRO A 271 -1.05 22.77 11.13
N LEU A 272 -0.89 21.76 10.29
CA LEU A 272 -1.37 20.39 10.51
C LEU A 272 -0.22 19.44 10.80
N LYS A 273 -0.37 18.59 11.81
CA LYS A 273 0.60 17.54 12.15
C LYS A 273 -0.11 16.22 12.44
N PRO A 274 0.53 15.07 12.18
CA PRO A 274 0.01 13.79 12.61
C PRO A 274 -0.02 13.71 14.14
N VAL A 275 -1.04 13.07 14.69
CA VAL A 275 -1.14 12.79 16.11
C VAL A 275 -0.07 11.77 16.50
N PRO A 276 0.70 11.99 17.58
CA PRO A 276 1.67 11.00 18.07
C PRO A 276 0.99 9.67 18.45
N ALA A 277 1.78 8.60 18.46
CA ALA A 277 1.29 7.31 18.94
C ALA A 277 0.86 7.41 20.40
N PRO A 278 -0.40 7.07 20.74
CA PRO A 278 -0.85 7.03 22.13
C PRO A 278 -0.23 5.82 22.87
N LYS A 279 -0.26 5.84 24.19
CA LYS A 279 0.27 4.74 25.04
C LYS A 279 -0.38 3.38 24.74
N GLU A 280 -1.60 3.38 24.27
CA GLU A 280 -2.34 2.17 23.87
C GLU A 280 -1.84 1.56 22.57
N GLY A 281 -1.00 2.25 21.83
CA GLY A 281 -0.52 1.86 20.51
C GLY A 281 -1.42 2.35 19.38
N LEU A 282 -1.04 1.97 18.16
CA LEU A 282 -1.71 2.35 16.93
C LEU A 282 -2.18 1.11 16.17
N PRO A 283 -3.31 1.18 15.47
CA PRO A 283 -3.71 0.09 14.61
C PRO A 283 -2.72 -0.08 13.46
N ALA A 284 -2.35 -1.31 13.14
CA ALA A 284 -1.71 -1.60 11.88
C ALA A 284 -2.75 -1.60 10.75
N SER A 285 -2.34 -1.09 9.59
CA SER A 285 -3.17 -1.01 8.40
C SER A 285 -2.45 -1.66 7.21
N ASN A 286 -3.22 -2.21 6.30
CA ASN A 286 -2.73 -2.55 4.97
C ASN A 286 -3.19 -1.54 3.89
N GLY A 287 -3.83 -0.46 4.26
CA GLY A 287 -4.28 0.59 3.34
C GLY A 287 -4.95 0.02 2.09
N PHE A 288 -4.40 0.34 0.91
CA PHE A 288 -4.76 -0.27 -0.38
C PHE A 288 -3.80 -1.41 -0.76
N GLY A 289 -3.33 -2.17 0.21
CA GLY A 289 -2.30 -3.19 0.07
C GLY A 289 -2.82 -4.61 -0.06
N VAL A 290 -4.01 -4.81 -0.60
CA VAL A 290 -4.58 -6.12 -0.90
C VAL A 290 -4.77 -6.29 -2.39
N LEU A 291 -4.27 -7.40 -2.92
CA LEU A 291 -4.45 -7.84 -4.29
C LEU A 291 -5.37 -9.06 -4.32
N GLY A 292 -6.37 -9.04 -5.19
CA GLY A 292 -7.23 -10.17 -5.53
C GLY A 292 -7.31 -10.37 -7.05
N VAL A 293 -7.39 -11.61 -7.49
CA VAL A 293 -7.66 -11.98 -8.89
C VAL A 293 -9.13 -12.34 -9.03
N ILE A 294 -9.80 -11.75 -9.99
CA ILE A 294 -11.23 -12.04 -10.24
C ILE A 294 -11.36 -13.41 -10.87
N LYS A 295 -12.36 -14.17 -10.44
CA LYS A 295 -12.61 -15.54 -10.94
C LYS A 295 -12.93 -15.54 -12.43
N ASN A 296 -12.30 -16.44 -13.20
CA ASN A 296 -12.39 -16.51 -14.65
C ASN A 296 -12.10 -15.14 -15.30
N PRO A 297 -10.89 -14.60 -15.12
CA PRO A 297 -10.53 -13.28 -15.66
C PRO A 297 -10.59 -13.33 -17.20
N PRO A 298 -11.12 -12.28 -17.86
CA PRO A 298 -11.22 -12.27 -19.34
C PRO A 298 -9.86 -12.30 -20.04
N HIS A 299 -8.78 -11.87 -19.38
CA HIS A 299 -7.43 -11.84 -19.93
C HIS A 299 -6.46 -12.61 -19.01
N PRO A 300 -6.54 -13.97 -18.95
CA PRO A 300 -5.85 -14.75 -17.93
C PRO A 300 -4.32 -14.68 -18.01
N ASN A 301 -3.73 -14.54 -19.20
CA ASN A 301 -2.27 -14.40 -19.31
C ASN A 301 -1.81 -12.98 -18.97
N ALA A 302 -2.54 -11.96 -19.38
CA ALA A 302 -2.26 -10.57 -19.00
C ALA A 302 -2.42 -10.37 -17.48
N THR A 303 -3.39 -11.03 -16.87
CA THR A 303 -3.56 -11.09 -15.41
C THR A 303 -2.34 -11.72 -14.73
N LYS A 304 -1.83 -12.85 -15.23
CA LYS A 304 -0.61 -13.48 -14.70
C LYS A 304 0.60 -12.56 -14.83
N VAL A 305 0.77 -11.92 -15.98
CA VAL A 305 1.88 -10.96 -16.20
C VAL A 305 1.77 -9.80 -15.21
N PHE A 306 0.61 -9.19 -15.09
CA PHE A 306 0.39 -8.10 -14.15
C PHE A 306 0.69 -8.52 -12.70
N VAL A 307 0.09 -9.61 -12.21
CA VAL A 307 0.24 -10.06 -10.81
C VAL A 307 1.71 -10.35 -10.48
N ASN A 308 2.43 -11.07 -11.34
CA ASN A 308 3.82 -11.43 -11.08
C ASN A 308 4.74 -10.20 -11.12
N TRP A 309 4.57 -9.32 -12.10
CA TRP A 309 5.34 -8.07 -12.13
C TRP A 309 5.00 -7.18 -10.93
N PHE A 310 3.72 -7.01 -10.61
CA PHE A 310 3.27 -6.17 -9.51
C PHE A 310 3.82 -6.62 -8.16
N LEU A 311 3.88 -7.95 -7.92
CA LEU A 311 4.42 -8.55 -6.71
C LEU A 311 5.96 -8.72 -6.75
N SER A 312 6.63 -8.45 -7.86
CA SER A 312 8.08 -8.45 -7.95
C SER A 312 8.70 -7.29 -7.16
N LYS A 313 10.02 -7.32 -6.97
CA LYS A 313 10.76 -6.20 -6.36
C LYS A 313 10.47 -4.88 -7.06
N GLU A 314 10.52 -4.88 -8.39
CA GLU A 314 10.28 -3.68 -9.21
C GLU A 314 8.87 -3.13 -9.03
N GLY A 315 7.85 -3.99 -9.15
CA GLY A 315 6.46 -3.57 -8.99
C GLY A 315 6.14 -3.04 -7.60
N GLN A 316 6.73 -3.64 -6.57
CA GLN A 316 6.54 -3.21 -5.19
C GLN A 316 7.31 -1.92 -4.83
N ASP A 317 8.51 -1.70 -5.39
CA ASP A 317 9.21 -0.41 -5.25
C ASP A 317 8.44 0.71 -5.96
N TRP A 318 7.98 0.45 -7.18
CA TRP A 318 7.17 1.39 -7.92
C TRP A 318 5.87 1.75 -7.18
N TYR A 319 5.08 0.76 -6.76
CA TYR A 319 3.82 1.01 -6.05
C TYR A 319 4.02 1.75 -4.72
N GLY A 320 5.05 1.35 -3.98
CA GLY A 320 5.41 1.99 -2.72
C GLY A 320 5.73 3.46 -2.89
N ARG A 321 6.47 3.83 -3.94
CA ARG A 321 6.81 5.24 -4.25
C ARG A 321 5.62 6.03 -4.75
N THR A 322 4.82 5.46 -5.65
CA THR A 322 3.65 6.14 -6.25
C THR A 322 2.57 6.45 -5.22
N LEU A 323 2.36 5.57 -4.23
CA LEU A 323 1.34 5.77 -3.19
C LEU A 323 1.90 6.08 -1.80
N GLU A 324 3.21 6.30 -1.68
CA GLU A 324 3.89 6.55 -0.39
C GLU A 324 3.56 5.44 0.64
N ASN A 325 3.69 4.18 0.24
CA ASN A 325 3.26 3.02 1.01
C ASN A 325 4.40 2.08 1.39
N GLY A 326 4.32 1.47 2.58
CA GLY A 326 5.30 0.51 3.09
C GLY A 326 5.06 -0.92 2.63
N THR A 327 5.69 -1.34 1.52
CA THR A 327 5.64 -2.74 1.08
C THR A 327 6.20 -3.69 2.14
N ARG A 328 5.67 -4.91 2.15
CA ARG A 328 6.21 -6.02 2.97
C ARG A 328 7.39 -6.74 2.32
N ARG A 329 7.78 -6.42 1.07
CA ARG A 329 8.98 -7.00 0.47
C ARG A 329 10.24 -6.57 1.21
N LEU A 330 11.08 -7.55 1.57
CA LEU A 330 12.30 -7.32 2.34
C LEU A 330 13.42 -6.67 1.52
N ASP A 331 13.41 -6.90 0.22
CA ASP A 331 14.42 -6.40 -0.74
C ASP A 331 14.06 -5.02 -1.35
N VAL A 332 12.96 -4.40 -0.90
CA VAL A 332 12.56 -3.03 -1.27
C VAL A 332 12.84 -2.07 -0.13
N GLU A 333 13.52 -0.97 -0.43
CA GLU A 333 13.84 0.08 0.54
C GLU A 333 12.61 0.92 0.90
N THR A 334 12.35 1.09 2.19
CA THR A 334 11.18 1.81 2.71
C THR A 334 11.51 2.86 3.77
N ARG A 335 12.79 3.02 4.17
CA ARG A 335 13.19 3.97 5.23
C ARG A 335 12.96 5.43 4.87
N TRP A 336 12.90 5.77 3.58
CA TRP A 336 12.56 7.10 3.10
C TRP A 336 11.14 7.55 3.51
N LEU A 337 10.23 6.61 3.78
CA LEU A 337 8.89 6.90 4.27
C LEU A 337 8.89 7.62 5.64
N LYS A 338 9.95 7.47 6.43
CA LYS A 338 10.08 8.16 7.73
C LYS A 338 10.12 9.67 7.58
N GLU A 339 10.69 10.18 6.50
CA GLU A 339 10.70 11.62 6.18
C GLU A 339 9.29 12.16 5.94
N LEU A 340 8.38 11.29 5.50
CA LEU A 340 6.96 11.58 5.32
C LEU A 340 6.12 11.29 6.58
N GLY A 341 6.76 10.87 7.69
CA GLY A 341 6.08 10.45 8.91
C GLY A 341 5.32 9.13 8.79
N ILE A 342 5.69 8.28 7.82
CA ILE A 342 5.12 6.95 7.59
C ILE A 342 6.11 5.89 8.08
N ASN A 343 5.60 4.84 8.72
CA ASN A 343 6.41 3.73 9.20
C ASN A 343 5.94 2.42 8.57
N ALA A 344 6.73 1.91 7.61
CA ALA A 344 6.53 0.55 7.13
C ALA A 344 6.63 -0.42 8.31
N ALA A 345 5.67 -1.35 8.44
CA ALA A 345 5.64 -2.27 9.58
C ALA A 345 6.91 -3.11 9.69
N LYS A 346 7.48 -3.54 8.57
CA LYS A 346 8.74 -4.32 8.51
C LYS A 346 9.94 -3.60 9.12
N ASP A 347 9.91 -2.26 9.17
CA ASP A 347 11.01 -1.43 9.69
C ASP A 347 10.80 -1.03 11.15
N THR A 348 9.64 -1.31 11.75
CA THR A 348 9.24 -0.71 13.03
C THR A 348 8.72 -1.69 14.08
N ILE A 349 8.05 -2.75 13.68
CA ILE A 349 7.46 -3.72 14.60
C ILE A 349 7.76 -5.17 14.19
N THR A 350 7.58 -6.09 15.11
CA THR A 350 7.64 -7.53 14.82
C THR A 350 6.38 -8.02 14.12
N VAL A 351 6.47 -9.16 13.42
CA VAL A 351 5.30 -9.83 12.82
C VAL A 351 4.26 -10.19 13.89
N GLN A 352 4.72 -10.59 15.07
CA GLN A 352 3.83 -10.91 16.19
C GLN A 352 3.04 -9.68 16.64
N GLU A 353 3.71 -8.55 16.80
CA GLU A 353 3.05 -7.29 17.15
C GLU A 353 2.10 -6.82 16.05
N TYR A 354 2.48 -6.92 14.79
CA TYR A 354 1.59 -6.63 13.65
C TYR A 354 0.30 -7.46 13.72
N ASN A 355 0.43 -8.76 13.96
CA ASN A 355 -0.72 -9.66 14.09
C ASN A 355 -1.62 -9.29 15.29
N ARG A 356 -1.03 -8.73 16.35
CA ARG A 356 -1.79 -8.26 17.52
C ARG A 356 -2.61 -6.99 17.23
N VAL A 357 -2.00 -6.01 16.55
CA VAL A 357 -2.61 -4.67 16.37
C VAL A 357 -3.41 -4.49 15.08
N ARG A 358 -3.36 -5.44 14.15
CA ARG A 358 -4.20 -5.37 12.94
C ARG A 358 -5.60 -5.87 13.23
N ASN A 359 -6.60 -5.09 12.83
CA ASN A 359 -8.02 -5.44 12.98
C ASN A 359 -8.75 -5.67 11.66
N HIS A 360 -8.00 -5.86 10.58
CA HIS A 360 -8.53 -6.05 9.23
C HIS A 360 -8.55 -7.50 8.79
N LEU A 361 -7.92 -8.43 9.51
CA LEU A 361 -8.06 -9.87 9.30
C LEU A 361 -9.52 -10.30 9.34
N GLU A 362 -9.86 -11.33 8.60
CA GLU A 362 -11.23 -11.82 8.42
C GLU A 362 -11.93 -12.13 9.76
N ASP A 363 -11.25 -12.77 10.69
CA ASP A 363 -11.78 -13.08 12.02
C ASP A 363 -12.01 -11.83 12.86
N LYS A 364 -11.03 -10.93 12.92
CA LYS A 364 -11.17 -9.64 13.62
C LYS A 364 -12.17 -8.72 12.95
N TYR A 365 -12.22 -8.74 11.63
CA TYR A 365 -13.24 -8.00 10.89
C TYR A 365 -14.63 -8.42 11.31
N THR A 366 -14.87 -9.71 11.42
CA THR A 366 -16.17 -10.29 11.78
C THR A 366 -16.50 -10.12 13.25
N LYS A 367 -15.52 -10.36 14.14
CA LYS A 367 -15.74 -10.39 15.61
C LYS A 367 -15.62 -9.04 16.30
N VAL A 368 -14.90 -8.09 15.69
CA VAL A 368 -14.59 -6.79 16.29
C VAL A 368 -15.11 -5.66 15.40
N ARG A 369 -14.68 -5.61 14.14
CA ARG A 369 -14.90 -4.44 13.29
C ARG A 369 -16.35 -4.23 12.91
N LEU A 370 -17.04 -5.29 12.46
CA LEU A 370 -18.47 -5.20 12.12
C LEU A 370 -19.34 -4.90 13.34
N PRO A 371 -19.18 -5.59 14.49
CA PRO A 371 -19.92 -5.23 15.71
C PRO A 371 -19.67 -3.80 16.18
N ALA A 372 -18.41 -3.31 16.15
CA ALA A 372 -18.10 -1.94 16.51
C ALA A 372 -18.75 -0.90 15.58
N GLY A 373 -18.82 -1.20 14.27
CA GLY A 373 -19.55 -0.36 13.31
C GLY A 373 -21.03 -0.30 13.59
N LYS A 374 -21.66 -1.45 13.87
CA LYS A 374 -23.09 -1.52 14.27
C LYS A 374 -23.34 -0.77 15.59
N PHE A 375 -22.43 -0.90 16.54
CA PHE A 375 -22.52 -0.15 17.79
C PHE A 375 -22.46 1.38 17.54
N ALA A 376 -21.61 1.82 16.62
CA ALA A 376 -21.58 3.23 16.22
C ALA A 376 -22.95 3.73 15.69
N GLU A 377 -23.70 2.89 14.96
CA GLU A 377 -25.05 3.24 14.48
C GLU A 377 -26.02 3.48 15.62
N THR A 378 -25.83 2.86 16.77
CA THR A 378 -26.73 3.00 17.94
C THR A 378 -26.43 4.23 18.79
N ILE A 379 -25.20 4.77 18.76
CA ILE A 379 -24.77 5.84 19.67
C ILE A 379 -24.37 7.15 18.97
N LEU A 380 -24.15 7.12 17.64
CA LEU A 380 -23.83 8.29 16.85
C LEU A 380 -25.08 8.71 16.02
N GLN A 381 -25.62 9.85 16.35
CA GLN A 381 -26.76 10.46 15.62
C GLN A 381 -26.30 11.22 14.39
#